data_812cd90299bf7decadfbf821111ad615
#
_entry.id   812cd90299bf7decadfbf821111ad615
#
_cell.length_a   1.000
_cell.length_b   1.000
_cell.length_c   1.000
_cell.angle_alpha   90.00
_cell.angle_beta   90.00
_cell.angle_gamma   90.00
#
_symmetry.space_group_name_H-M   'P 1'
#
loop_
_entity.id
_entity.type
_entity.pdbx_description
1 polymer ?
#
loop_
_entity_poly.entity_id
_entity_poly.type
_entity_poly.pdbx_seq_one_letter_code
_entity_poly.pdbx_strand_id
1 'polypeptide(L)'
;GLTLETIEGDSTRPTRDVVREALFSILMNYIPDSRFLDLFAGSGAIGIEALSRGAASAMFVDLNSKCTQVIKRNLEKAKFSELAEVYNTDYKKAINKMKPKSFDVIYVDPPYNREMGIDAITRLYEADILSDDGIIILETDTNEIVPDEILGYEKFNYKRYGRNILSLFIRKG
;
A
#
# COMPACT_ATOMS: atom_id res chain seq x y z
N GLY A 1 -13.54 -18.55 -2.81
CA GLY A 1 -12.69 -17.56 -2.21
C GLY A 1 -13.28 -16.92 -0.97
N LEU A 2 -12.43 -16.34 -0.19
CA LEU A 2 -12.81 -15.64 1.03
C LEU A 2 -13.41 -14.27 0.69
N THR A 3 -14.58 -13.96 1.26
CA THR A 3 -15.20 -12.66 1.10
C THR A 3 -14.87 -11.78 2.31
N LEU A 4 -14.17 -10.68 2.06
CA LEU A 4 -13.82 -9.71 3.10
C LEU A 4 -14.91 -8.66 3.26
N GLU A 5 -15.00 -8.05 4.45
CA GLU A 5 -15.83 -6.88 4.65
C GLU A 5 -15.27 -5.71 3.86
N THR A 6 -16.18 -4.92 3.31
CA THR A 6 -15.83 -3.67 2.63
C THR A 6 -16.28 -2.48 3.48
N ILE A 7 -15.76 -1.31 3.14
CA ILE A 7 -16.13 -0.07 3.82
C ILE A 7 -17.11 0.67 2.92
N GLU A 8 -18.07 1.36 3.54
CA GLU A 8 -19.03 2.17 2.80
C GLU A 8 -18.29 3.14 1.87
N GLY A 9 -18.67 3.15 0.60
CA GLY A 9 -17.99 3.94 -0.44
C GLY A 9 -16.81 3.22 -1.09
N ASP A 10 -16.31 2.15 -0.47
CA ASP A 10 -15.27 1.29 -1.01
C ASP A 10 -15.92 0.08 -1.67
N SER A 11 -16.84 0.34 -2.60
CA SER A 11 -17.60 -0.72 -3.21
C SER A 11 -16.72 -1.59 -4.10
N THR A 12 -17.07 -2.86 -4.17
CA THR A 12 -16.52 -3.82 -5.12
C THR A 12 -16.91 -3.40 -6.53
N ARG A 13 -16.18 -2.50 -7.10
CA ARG A 13 -16.37 -2.12 -8.49
C ARG A 13 -15.55 -3.07 -9.36
N PRO A 14 -16.07 -3.49 -10.52
CA PRO A 14 -15.26 -4.27 -11.45
C PRO A 14 -13.91 -3.63 -11.74
N THR A 15 -13.87 -2.29 -11.78
CA THR A 15 -12.65 -1.53 -12.01
C THR A 15 -11.62 -1.76 -10.90
N ARG A 16 -12.06 -1.84 -9.64
CA ARG A 16 -11.15 -2.09 -8.50
C ARG A 16 -10.55 -3.48 -8.56
N ASP A 17 -11.34 -4.46 -8.94
CA ASP A 17 -10.86 -5.84 -9.07
C ASP A 17 -9.82 -5.95 -10.18
N VAL A 18 -10.02 -5.26 -11.30
CA VAL A 18 -9.08 -5.22 -12.41
C VAL A 18 -7.76 -4.57 -11.97
N VAL A 19 -7.82 -3.45 -11.25
CA VAL A 19 -6.63 -2.73 -10.75
C VAL A 19 -5.87 -3.61 -9.75
N ARG A 20 -6.57 -4.27 -8.84
CA ARG A 20 -5.96 -5.15 -7.85
C ARG A 20 -5.25 -6.33 -8.50
N GLU A 21 -5.91 -6.98 -9.47
CA GLU A 21 -5.29 -8.06 -10.24
C GLU A 21 -4.02 -7.58 -10.95
N ALA A 22 -4.10 -6.41 -11.58
CA ALA A 22 -2.97 -5.81 -12.28
C ALA A 22 -1.83 -5.49 -11.29
N LEU A 23 -2.16 -4.92 -10.13
CA LEU A 23 -1.18 -4.61 -9.09
C LEU A 23 -0.40 -5.84 -8.69
N PHE A 24 -1.08 -6.93 -8.35
CA PHE A 24 -0.40 -8.14 -7.91
C PHE A 24 0.29 -8.90 -9.03
N SER A 25 -0.14 -8.73 -10.27
CA SER A 25 0.59 -9.22 -11.42
C SER A 25 1.95 -8.52 -11.53
N ILE A 26 1.96 -7.18 -11.37
CA ILE A 26 3.20 -6.39 -11.36
C ILE A 26 4.11 -6.80 -10.20
N LEU A 27 3.52 -7.03 -9.03
CA LEU A 27 4.26 -7.31 -7.80
C LEU A 27 4.62 -8.79 -7.61
N MET A 28 4.30 -9.64 -8.57
CA MET A 28 4.41 -11.10 -8.41
C MET A 28 5.77 -11.54 -7.85
N ASN A 29 6.86 -10.92 -8.29
CA ASN A 29 8.20 -11.29 -7.84
C ASN A 29 8.67 -10.54 -6.59
N TYR A 30 7.90 -9.54 -6.14
CA TYR A 30 8.24 -8.76 -4.94
C TYR A 30 7.54 -9.26 -3.68
N ILE A 31 6.39 -9.93 -3.84
CA ILE A 31 5.54 -10.30 -2.70
C ILE A 31 6.09 -11.45 -1.85
N PRO A 32 6.59 -12.57 -2.43
CA PRO A 32 7.00 -13.70 -1.57
C PRO A 32 8.04 -13.29 -0.54
N ASP A 33 7.77 -13.63 0.73
CA ASP A 33 8.63 -13.34 1.89
C ASP A 33 8.84 -11.85 2.18
N SER A 34 8.06 -10.96 1.57
CA SER A 34 8.19 -9.52 1.76
C SER A 34 7.54 -9.05 3.07
N ARG A 35 8.05 -7.92 3.57
CA ARG A 35 7.40 -7.14 4.62
C ARG A 35 6.62 -6.04 3.91
N PHE A 36 5.30 -6.13 3.99
CA PHE A 36 4.38 -5.28 3.24
C PHE A 36 3.82 -4.15 4.11
N LEU A 37 3.78 -2.93 3.59
CA LEU A 37 3.16 -1.79 4.24
C LEU A 37 1.99 -1.27 3.41
N ASP A 38 0.81 -1.26 3.99
CA ASP A 38 -0.40 -0.68 3.42
C ASP A 38 -0.69 0.63 4.18
N LEU A 39 -0.24 1.75 3.62
CA LEU A 39 -0.15 3.00 4.36
C LEU A 39 -1.49 3.75 4.50
N PHE A 40 -2.44 3.50 3.62
CA PHE A 40 -3.81 4.02 3.65
C PHE A 40 -4.75 2.84 3.43
N ALA A 41 -4.87 2.00 4.45
CA ALA A 41 -5.27 0.61 4.24
C ALA A 41 -6.77 0.39 3.96
N GLY A 42 -7.65 1.31 4.36
CA GLY A 42 -9.09 1.13 4.14
C GLY A 42 -9.62 -0.15 4.78
N SER A 43 -10.14 -1.05 3.98
CA SER A 43 -10.62 -2.36 4.44
C SER A 43 -9.51 -3.38 4.66
N GLY A 44 -8.28 -3.05 4.22
CA GLY A 44 -7.14 -3.95 4.30
C GLY A 44 -7.04 -4.96 3.16
N ALA A 45 -7.88 -4.83 2.13
CA ALA A 45 -7.94 -5.81 1.05
C ALA A 45 -6.58 -6.03 0.37
N ILE A 46 -5.82 -4.96 0.14
CA ILE A 46 -4.53 -5.06 -0.56
C ILE A 46 -3.48 -5.78 0.30
N GLY A 47 -3.31 -5.38 1.55
CA GLY A 47 -2.35 -6.03 2.44
C GLY A 47 -2.72 -7.49 2.74
N ILE A 48 -4.01 -7.78 2.85
CA ILE A 48 -4.47 -9.17 3.06
C ILE A 48 -4.20 -10.01 1.81
N GLU A 49 -4.42 -9.46 0.62
CA GLU A 49 -4.06 -10.14 -0.63
C GLU A 49 -2.55 -10.43 -0.67
N ALA A 50 -1.72 -9.47 -0.25
CA ALA A 50 -0.28 -9.66 -0.16
C ALA A 50 0.08 -10.83 0.75
N LEU A 51 -0.55 -10.92 1.92
CA LEU A 51 -0.35 -12.05 2.84
C LEU A 51 -0.79 -13.38 2.21
N SER A 52 -1.92 -13.39 1.49
CA SER A 52 -2.40 -14.61 0.84
C SER A 52 -1.48 -15.05 -0.31
N ARG A 53 -0.68 -14.15 -0.84
CA ARG A 53 0.28 -14.44 -1.92
C ARG A 53 1.71 -14.65 -1.39
N GLY A 54 1.88 -14.76 -0.08
CA GLY A 54 3.15 -15.19 0.50
C GLY A 54 4.00 -14.08 1.14
N ALA A 55 3.45 -12.88 1.36
CA ALA A 55 4.17 -11.88 2.16
C ALA A 55 4.44 -12.44 3.56
N ALA A 56 5.61 -12.14 4.11
CA ALA A 56 5.99 -12.63 5.44
C ALA A 56 5.21 -11.92 6.54
N SER A 57 4.92 -10.64 6.34
CA SER A 57 4.17 -9.82 7.30
C SER A 57 3.54 -8.63 6.59
N ALA A 58 2.55 -8.01 7.25
CA ALA A 58 1.93 -6.80 6.73
C ALA A 58 1.61 -5.85 7.86
N MET A 59 1.84 -4.56 7.61
CA MET A 59 1.42 -3.50 8.50
C MET A 59 0.35 -2.67 7.80
N PHE A 60 -0.71 -2.38 8.53
CA PHE A 60 -1.86 -1.62 8.04
C PHE A 60 -1.98 -0.34 8.83
N VAL A 61 -2.04 0.79 8.14
CA VAL A 61 -2.21 2.10 8.76
C VAL A 61 -3.46 2.75 8.18
N ASP A 62 -4.33 3.24 9.04
CA ASP A 62 -5.49 4.04 8.61
C ASP A 62 -5.88 5.01 9.73
N LEU A 63 -6.27 6.21 9.36
CA LEU A 63 -6.68 7.24 10.29
C LEU A 63 -8.07 6.96 10.88
N ASN A 64 -8.92 6.24 10.15
CA ASN A 64 -10.30 5.99 10.51
C ASN A 64 -10.43 4.70 11.35
N SER A 65 -10.93 4.83 12.58
CA SER A 65 -11.10 3.68 13.48
C SER A 65 -12.06 2.63 12.94
N LYS A 66 -13.05 3.03 12.13
CA LYS A 66 -13.96 2.07 11.50
C LYS A 66 -13.19 1.19 10.52
N CYS A 67 -12.25 1.78 9.78
CA CYS A 67 -11.39 1.04 8.87
C CYS A 67 -10.53 0.04 9.61
N THR A 68 -9.86 0.47 10.68
CA THR A 68 -8.99 -0.43 11.44
C THR A 68 -9.76 -1.58 12.09
N GLN A 69 -11.00 -1.35 12.51
CA GLN A 69 -11.85 -2.42 13.02
C GLN A 69 -12.19 -3.43 11.93
N VAL A 70 -12.52 -2.95 10.73
CA VAL A 70 -12.80 -3.82 9.58
C VAL A 70 -11.55 -4.62 9.20
N ILE A 71 -10.39 -3.97 9.17
CA ILE A 71 -9.12 -4.65 8.87
C ILE A 71 -8.89 -5.80 9.84
N LYS A 72 -9.06 -5.55 11.14
CA LYS A 72 -8.86 -6.59 12.17
C LYS A 72 -9.81 -7.77 11.99
N ARG A 73 -11.09 -7.50 11.69
CA ARG A 73 -12.06 -8.57 11.42
C ARG A 73 -11.70 -9.35 10.16
N ASN A 74 -11.27 -8.65 9.11
CA ASN A 74 -10.87 -9.30 7.87
C ASN A 74 -9.62 -10.17 8.07
N LEU A 75 -8.65 -9.71 8.85
CA LEU A 75 -7.44 -10.47 9.18
C LEU A 75 -7.78 -11.74 9.96
N GLU A 76 -8.69 -11.63 10.92
CA GLU A 76 -9.14 -12.78 11.71
C GLU A 76 -9.85 -13.78 10.81
N LYS A 77 -10.76 -13.31 9.96
CA LYS A 77 -11.50 -14.14 9.02
C LYS A 77 -10.57 -14.87 8.04
N ALA A 78 -9.52 -14.18 7.58
CA ALA A 78 -8.52 -14.75 6.68
C ALA A 78 -7.46 -15.58 7.40
N LYS A 79 -7.44 -15.55 8.75
CA LYS A 79 -6.49 -16.28 9.59
C LYS A 79 -5.06 -15.75 9.44
N PHE A 80 -4.91 -14.44 9.26
CA PHE A 80 -3.61 -13.77 9.11
C PHE A 80 -3.26 -12.83 10.27
N SER A 81 -4.07 -12.82 11.35
CA SER A 81 -3.86 -11.87 12.45
C SER A 81 -2.46 -11.90 13.03
N GLU A 82 -1.83 -13.07 13.10
CA GLU A 82 -0.49 -13.22 13.68
C GLU A 82 0.62 -12.64 12.78
N LEU A 83 0.33 -12.46 11.50
CA LEU A 83 1.30 -11.92 10.54
C LEU A 83 1.12 -10.41 10.31
N ALA A 84 0.22 -9.79 11.05
CA ALA A 84 -0.19 -8.42 10.77
C ALA A 84 -0.14 -7.52 12.00
N GLU A 85 0.15 -6.24 11.75
CA GLU A 85 0.00 -5.18 12.74
C GLU A 85 -0.96 -4.13 12.14
N VAL A 86 -1.87 -3.62 12.95
CA VAL A 86 -2.86 -2.63 12.53
C VAL A 86 -2.77 -1.41 13.45
N TYR A 87 -2.55 -0.25 12.84
CA TYR A 87 -2.42 1.01 13.58
C TYR A 87 -3.48 2.01 13.14
N ASN A 88 -4.25 2.49 14.10
CA ASN A 88 -5.23 3.57 13.89
C ASN A 88 -4.55 4.90 14.17
N THR A 89 -3.91 5.45 13.18
CA THR A 89 -3.14 6.68 13.32
C THR A 89 -2.94 7.37 11.97
N ASP A 90 -2.50 8.61 12.02
CA ASP A 90 -2.06 9.38 10.85
C ASP A 90 -0.79 8.74 10.27
N TYR A 91 -0.68 8.72 8.94
CA TYR A 91 0.48 8.15 8.26
C TYR A 91 1.80 8.82 8.68
N LYS A 92 1.77 10.12 9.01
CA LYS A 92 2.96 10.85 9.45
C LYS A 92 3.48 10.32 10.77
N LYS A 93 2.57 10.09 11.72
CA LYS A 93 2.92 9.51 13.02
C LYS A 93 3.40 8.08 12.87
N ALA A 94 2.75 7.31 12.02
CA ALA A 94 3.15 5.93 11.77
C ALA A 94 4.58 5.87 11.23
N ILE A 95 4.88 6.65 10.20
CA ILE A 95 6.21 6.66 9.59
C ILE A 95 7.29 7.05 10.61
N ASN A 96 7.00 8.04 11.47
CA ASN A 96 7.96 8.48 12.48
C ASN A 96 8.36 7.39 13.49
N LYS A 97 7.54 6.36 13.63
CA LYS A 97 7.80 5.24 14.55
C LYS A 97 8.39 4.02 13.88
N MET A 98 8.49 4.03 12.55
CA MET A 98 9.05 2.91 11.80
C MET A 98 10.57 2.92 11.84
N LYS A 99 11.15 1.73 11.80
CA LYS A 99 12.61 1.57 11.73
C LYS A 99 13.09 1.70 10.29
N PRO A 100 14.32 2.17 10.07
CA PRO A 100 14.88 2.20 8.72
C PRO A 100 14.87 0.81 8.08
N LYS A 101 14.63 0.80 6.77
CA LYS A 101 14.66 -0.41 5.92
C LYS A 101 13.79 -1.55 6.42
N SER A 102 12.63 -1.19 6.99
CA SER A 102 11.72 -2.17 7.60
C SER A 102 10.67 -2.75 6.64
N PHE A 103 10.51 -2.19 5.45
CA PHE A 103 9.53 -2.65 4.48
C PHE A 103 10.11 -2.84 3.10
N ASP A 104 9.66 -3.91 2.44
CA ASP A 104 10.11 -4.30 1.11
C ASP A 104 9.14 -3.88 0.02
N VAL A 105 7.85 -3.84 0.34
CA VAL A 105 6.79 -3.40 -0.57
C VAL A 105 5.89 -2.42 0.18
N ILE A 106 5.76 -1.22 -0.36
CA ILE A 106 4.94 -0.17 0.25
C ILE A 106 3.88 0.28 -0.75
N TYR A 107 2.61 0.16 -0.35
CA TYR A 107 1.47 0.57 -1.16
C TYR A 107 0.90 1.87 -0.61
N VAL A 108 0.79 2.89 -1.47
CA VAL A 108 0.35 4.23 -1.12
C VAL A 108 -0.85 4.61 -1.97
N ASP A 109 -2.04 4.57 -1.39
CA ASP A 109 -3.30 4.94 -2.05
C ASP A 109 -4.06 5.93 -1.19
N PRO A 110 -3.63 7.22 -1.17
CA PRO A 110 -4.24 8.23 -0.32
C PRO A 110 -5.67 8.55 -0.74
N PRO A 111 -6.57 8.87 0.22
CA PRO A 111 -8.00 8.99 -0.07
C PRO A 111 -8.39 10.19 -0.92
N TYR A 112 -7.58 11.24 -1.01
CA TYR A 112 -8.03 12.50 -1.59
C TYR A 112 -7.19 13.06 -2.73
N ASN A 113 -5.86 13.03 -2.65
CA ASN A 113 -5.06 13.64 -3.69
C ASN A 113 -3.61 13.17 -3.68
N ARG A 114 -2.93 13.45 -4.80
CA ARG A 114 -1.53 13.09 -5.00
C ARG A 114 -0.57 13.78 -4.04
N GLU A 115 -0.92 14.97 -3.55
CA GLU A 115 -0.04 15.72 -2.65
C GLU A 115 0.21 14.95 -1.37
N MET A 116 -0.83 14.29 -0.85
CA MET A 116 -0.69 13.42 0.31
C MET A 116 0.19 12.22 -0.02
N GLY A 117 0.05 11.64 -1.21
CA GLY A 117 0.89 10.54 -1.64
C GLY A 117 2.34 10.94 -1.80
N ILE A 118 2.60 12.10 -2.42
CA ILE A 118 3.94 12.63 -2.58
C ILE A 118 4.56 12.96 -1.21
N ASP A 119 3.79 13.55 -0.31
CA ASP A 119 4.25 13.82 1.06
C ASP A 119 4.61 12.52 1.79
N ALA A 120 3.78 11.50 1.67
CA ALA A 120 4.03 10.20 2.30
C ALA A 120 5.34 9.60 1.77
N ILE A 121 5.53 9.59 0.44
CA ILE A 121 6.74 9.04 -0.17
C ILE A 121 7.98 9.85 0.24
N THR A 122 7.87 11.17 0.32
CA THR A 122 8.94 12.04 0.80
C THR A 122 9.37 11.65 2.21
N ARG A 123 8.39 11.46 3.10
CA ARG A 123 8.65 11.05 4.49
C ARG A 123 9.25 9.65 4.58
N LEU A 124 8.78 8.74 3.74
CA LEU A 124 9.35 7.39 3.67
C LEU A 124 10.82 7.43 3.28
N TYR A 125 11.17 8.30 2.35
CA TYR A 125 12.58 8.47 1.94
C TYR A 125 13.41 9.07 3.07
N GLU A 126 12.93 10.14 3.68
CA GLU A 126 13.66 10.84 4.75
C GLU A 126 13.90 9.95 5.96
N ALA A 127 12.95 9.08 6.28
CA ALA A 127 13.09 8.09 7.35
C ALA A 127 13.76 6.79 6.91
N ASP A 128 14.10 6.68 5.63
CA ASP A 128 14.77 5.51 5.03
C ASP A 128 14.01 4.20 5.27
N ILE A 129 12.70 4.23 5.09
CA ILE A 129 11.83 3.10 5.45
C ILE A 129 11.91 1.93 4.47
N LEU A 130 12.10 2.21 3.18
CA LEU A 130 12.14 1.18 2.15
C LEU A 130 13.47 0.43 2.16
N SER A 131 13.41 -0.89 2.13
CA SER A 131 14.61 -1.72 1.99
C SER A 131 15.32 -1.44 0.65
N ASP A 132 16.59 -1.85 0.55
CA ASP A 132 17.44 -1.48 -0.61
C ASP A 132 16.87 -1.94 -1.95
N ASP A 133 16.28 -3.13 -1.99
CA ASP A 133 15.69 -3.70 -3.20
C ASP A 133 14.16 -3.59 -3.21
N GLY A 134 13.61 -2.73 -2.38
CA GLY A 134 12.17 -2.58 -2.23
C GLY A 134 11.51 -1.76 -3.33
N ILE A 135 10.19 -1.77 -3.32
CA ILE A 135 9.36 -1.06 -4.29
C ILE A 135 8.24 -0.31 -3.58
N ILE A 136 7.95 0.90 -4.07
CA ILE A 136 6.78 1.68 -3.63
C ILE A 136 5.82 1.80 -4.79
N ILE A 137 4.55 1.60 -4.54
CA ILE A 137 3.48 1.78 -5.52
C ILE A 137 2.59 2.94 -5.05
N LEU A 138 2.46 3.95 -5.90
CA LEU A 138 1.53 5.06 -5.67
C LEU A 138 0.37 4.91 -6.64
N GLU A 139 -0.83 4.79 -6.10
CA GLU A 139 -2.06 4.76 -6.91
C GLU A 139 -2.67 6.15 -6.96
N THR A 140 -2.95 6.64 -8.16
CA THR A 140 -3.54 7.96 -8.38
C THR A 140 -4.60 7.91 -9.48
N ASP A 141 -5.37 8.99 -9.59
CA ASP A 141 -6.27 9.23 -10.72
C ASP A 141 -5.45 9.75 -11.91
N THR A 142 -5.96 9.56 -13.13
CA THR A 142 -5.30 10.03 -14.34
C THR A 142 -5.18 11.56 -14.42
N ASN A 143 -5.98 12.29 -13.64
CA ASN A 143 -5.91 13.76 -13.59
C ASN A 143 -4.73 14.25 -12.74
N GLU A 144 -4.07 13.38 -12.01
CA GLU A 144 -2.95 13.76 -11.14
C GLU A 144 -1.64 13.59 -11.88
N ILE A 145 -0.75 14.56 -11.71
CA ILE A 145 0.59 14.48 -12.27
C ILE A 145 1.53 13.97 -11.20
N VAL A 146 2.15 12.82 -11.48
CA VAL A 146 3.11 12.20 -10.57
C VAL A 146 4.52 12.47 -11.10
N PRO A 147 5.40 13.10 -10.30
CA PRO A 147 6.75 13.40 -10.76
C PRO A 147 7.56 12.13 -11.03
N ASP A 148 8.56 12.26 -11.89
CA ASP A 148 9.44 11.12 -12.23
C ASP A 148 10.38 10.76 -11.07
N GLU A 149 10.62 11.71 -10.19
CA GLU A 149 11.49 11.50 -9.03
C GLU A 149 10.87 12.15 -7.79
N ILE A 150 11.00 11.49 -6.66
CA ILE A 150 10.67 12.02 -5.35
C ILE A 150 11.90 11.77 -4.49
N LEU A 151 12.69 12.81 -4.25
CA LEU A 151 13.98 12.72 -3.58
C LEU A 151 14.85 11.62 -4.22
N GLY A 152 15.32 10.65 -3.47
CA GLY A 152 16.14 9.55 -3.97
C GLY A 152 15.39 8.36 -4.53
N TYR A 153 14.07 8.47 -4.71
CA TYR A 153 13.27 7.45 -5.39
C TYR A 153 12.97 7.88 -6.81
N GLU A 154 13.08 6.96 -7.76
CA GLU A 154 12.74 7.23 -9.16
C GLU A 154 11.58 6.36 -9.61
N LYS A 155 10.69 6.98 -10.40
CA LYS A 155 9.59 6.27 -11.03
C LYS A 155 10.17 5.55 -12.26
N PHE A 156 10.34 4.24 -12.14
CA PHE A 156 10.93 3.47 -13.24
C PHE A 156 9.87 2.96 -14.22
N ASN A 157 8.61 2.98 -13.83
CA ASN A 157 7.52 2.53 -14.68
C ASN A 157 6.19 3.07 -14.12
N TYR A 158 5.17 3.11 -14.97
CA TYR A 158 3.81 3.35 -14.56
C TYR A 158 2.87 2.56 -15.47
N LYS A 159 1.70 2.21 -14.95
CA LYS A 159 0.68 1.47 -15.67
C LYS A 159 -0.65 2.17 -15.49
N ARG A 160 -1.39 2.31 -16.60
CA ARG A 160 -2.71 2.92 -16.57
C ARG A 160 -3.78 1.84 -16.74
N TYR A 161 -4.78 1.89 -15.84
CA TYR A 161 -5.95 1.01 -15.88
C TYR A 161 -7.19 1.87 -15.74
N GLY A 162 -7.85 2.19 -16.90
CA GLY A 162 -8.98 3.09 -16.88
C GLY A 162 -8.59 4.47 -16.37
N ARG A 163 -9.16 4.87 -15.25
CA ARG A 163 -8.89 6.16 -14.61
C ARG A 163 -7.85 6.08 -13.49
N ASN A 164 -7.26 4.91 -13.30
CA ASN A 164 -6.27 4.71 -12.26
C ASN A 164 -4.88 4.54 -12.88
N ILE A 165 -3.88 5.12 -12.22
CA ILE A 165 -2.48 4.94 -12.58
C ILE A 165 -1.76 4.35 -11.38
N LEU A 166 -0.97 3.32 -11.64
CA LEU A 166 -0.03 2.75 -10.68
C LEU A 166 1.36 3.21 -11.06
N SER A 167 1.96 4.06 -10.23
CA SER A 167 3.33 4.55 -10.42
C SER A 167 4.27 3.76 -9.52
N LEU A 168 5.35 3.26 -10.09
CA LEU A 168 6.27 2.33 -9.44
C LEU A 168 7.60 3.01 -9.20
N PHE A 169 8.00 3.08 -7.93
CA PHE A 169 9.22 3.75 -7.50
C PHE A 169 10.21 2.77 -6.87
N ILE A 170 11.48 2.98 -7.20
CA ILE A 170 12.60 2.27 -6.55
C ILE A 170 13.67 3.31 -6.18
N ARG A 171 14.65 2.90 -5.39
CA ARG A 171 15.79 3.76 -5.11
C ARG A 171 16.57 4.01 -6.39
N LYS A 172 17.07 5.22 -6.54
CA LYS A 172 18.02 5.54 -7.62
C LYS A 172 19.28 4.70 -7.44
N GLY A 173 19.73 4.14 -8.53
CA GLY A 173 20.97 3.38 -8.58
C GLY A 173 22.20 4.25 -8.46
#